data_50c39cacee13d83bfe328aff212283db
#
_entry.id   50c39cacee13d83bfe328aff212283db
#
_cell.length_a   1.000
_cell.length_b   1.000
_cell.length_c   1.000
_cell.angle_alpha   90.00
_cell.angle_beta   90.00
_cell.angle_gamma   90.00
#
_symmetry.space_group_name_H-M   'P 1'
#
loop_
_entity.id
_entity.type
_entity.pdbx_description
1 polymer ?
#
loop_
_entity_poly.entity_id
_entity_poly.type
_entity_poly.pdbx_seq_one_letter_code
_entity_poly.pdbx_strand_id
1 'polypeptide(L)'
;MEEVVLKDKKVGESRTTMTELVMPNDTNPLGNLMGGNLMRWMDIIASICAGKHCESHVVTASVDHVSFTHPIRMGDVVTLEAQVTRAFNTSVEVHVQVFTADFKGQKPKRSNHAYFTFVALADGTLKPQNVPPVLPLTQEEVTLYENAIKRRELRLVLSGRMKPNQATELKNMFE
;
A
#
# COMPACT_ATOMS: atom_id res chain seq x y z
N MET A 1 12.34 6.58 -31.45
CA MET A 1 11.29 6.45 -30.42
C MET A 1 11.54 7.56 -29.42
N GLU A 2 10.66 8.54 -29.34
CA GLU A 2 10.77 9.58 -28.30
C GLU A 2 10.64 8.91 -26.94
N GLU A 3 11.59 9.16 -26.08
CA GLU A 3 11.58 8.73 -24.68
C GLU A 3 10.46 9.51 -24.00
N VAL A 4 9.36 8.83 -23.65
CA VAL A 4 8.25 9.47 -22.94
C VAL A 4 8.75 9.83 -21.56
N VAL A 5 9.06 11.09 -21.34
CA VAL A 5 9.44 11.62 -20.03
C VAL A 5 8.20 11.62 -19.16
N LEU A 6 8.13 10.67 -18.22
CA LEU A 6 7.04 10.58 -17.25
C LEU A 6 7.15 11.75 -16.26
N LYS A 7 6.06 12.49 -16.10
CA LYS A 7 6.01 13.64 -15.19
C LYS A 7 5.85 13.16 -13.74
N ASP A 8 6.60 13.77 -12.82
CA ASP A 8 6.46 13.52 -11.39
C ASP A 8 5.03 13.77 -10.91
N LYS A 9 4.53 12.88 -10.05
CA LYS A 9 3.22 12.99 -9.43
C LYS A 9 3.33 13.18 -7.92
N LYS A 10 2.58 14.15 -7.40
CA LYS A 10 2.46 14.35 -5.95
C LYS A 10 1.68 13.19 -5.32
N VAL A 11 2.03 12.83 -4.09
CA VAL A 11 1.35 11.77 -3.33
C VAL A 11 -0.17 12.00 -3.28
N GLY A 12 -0.59 13.25 -3.05
CA GLY A 12 -2.01 13.62 -2.95
C GLY A 12 -2.83 13.38 -4.22
N GLU A 13 -2.22 13.32 -5.42
CA GLU A 13 -2.95 13.13 -6.69
C GLU A 13 -3.56 11.73 -6.83
N SER A 14 -2.96 10.73 -6.19
CA SER A 14 -3.44 9.35 -6.20
C SER A 14 -4.04 8.88 -4.88
N ARG A 15 -3.92 9.68 -3.80
CA ARG A 15 -4.47 9.34 -2.48
C ARG A 15 -5.94 8.93 -2.59
N THR A 16 -6.29 7.86 -1.91
CA THR A 16 -7.64 7.26 -1.99
C THR A 16 -8.11 6.90 -0.59
N THR A 17 -9.39 7.17 -0.32
CA THR A 17 -10.05 6.80 0.94
C THR A 17 -11.25 5.93 0.63
N MET A 18 -11.48 4.91 1.43
CA MET A 18 -12.62 3.99 1.36
C MET A 18 -13.16 3.77 2.77
N THR A 19 -14.47 3.68 2.90
CA THR A 19 -15.12 3.44 4.19
C THR A 19 -16.10 2.29 4.06
N GLU A 20 -16.02 1.32 4.98
CA GLU A 20 -16.86 0.13 5.02
C GLU A 20 -17.49 -0.02 6.41
N LEU A 21 -18.72 -0.53 6.45
CA LEU A 21 -19.39 -0.96 7.67
C LEU A 21 -19.20 -2.47 7.82
N VAL A 22 -18.75 -2.92 8.99
CA VAL A 22 -18.57 -4.36 9.23
C VAL A 22 -19.93 -5.03 9.39
N MET A 23 -20.31 -5.80 8.38
CA MET A 23 -21.58 -6.53 8.32
C MET A 23 -21.43 -7.96 8.89
N PRO A 24 -22.54 -8.65 9.24
CA PRO A 24 -22.50 -10.04 9.73
C PRO A 24 -21.70 -10.99 8.82
N ASN A 25 -21.83 -10.84 7.49
CA ASN A 25 -21.11 -11.67 6.50
C ASN A 25 -19.59 -11.40 6.43
N ASP A 26 -19.12 -10.33 7.06
CA ASP A 26 -17.69 -10.00 7.11
C ASP A 26 -17.01 -10.58 8.35
N THR A 27 -17.79 -11.18 9.28
CA THR A 27 -17.29 -11.56 10.58
C THR A 27 -17.02 -13.05 10.72
N ASN A 28 -16.08 -13.37 11.61
CA ASN A 28 -15.82 -14.72 12.07
C ASN A 28 -16.82 -15.13 13.19
N PRO A 29 -16.80 -16.38 13.68
CA PRO A 29 -17.71 -16.85 14.75
C PRO A 29 -17.60 -16.05 16.07
N LEU A 30 -16.56 -15.27 16.28
CA LEU A 30 -16.38 -14.40 17.44
C LEU A 30 -17.02 -13.01 17.26
N GLY A 31 -17.66 -12.75 16.11
CA GLY A 31 -18.24 -11.45 15.78
C GLY A 31 -17.21 -10.36 15.39
N ASN A 32 -16.00 -10.76 15.03
CA ASN A 32 -14.95 -9.84 14.59
C ASN A 32 -14.73 -9.94 13.07
N LEU A 33 -14.37 -8.84 12.45
CA LEU A 33 -14.00 -8.78 11.02
C LEU A 33 -12.95 -9.86 10.71
N MET A 34 -13.21 -10.68 9.70
CA MET A 34 -12.23 -11.66 9.21
C MET A 34 -11.03 -10.96 8.59
N GLY A 35 -9.82 -11.42 8.96
CA GLY A 35 -8.58 -10.87 8.40
C GLY A 35 -8.53 -10.93 6.87
N GLY A 36 -9.09 -11.98 6.25
CA GLY A 36 -9.20 -12.10 4.80
C GLY A 36 -10.08 -11.01 4.17
N ASN A 37 -11.19 -10.61 4.81
CA ASN A 37 -12.04 -9.52 4.33
C ASN A 37 -11.32 -8.17 4.46
N LEU A 38 -10.65 -7.91 5.58
CA LEU A 38 -9.85 -6.71 5.74
C LEU A 38 -8.75 -6.63 4.67
N MET A 39 -8.03 -7.74 4.42
CA MET A 39 -7.01 -7.81 3.38
C MET A 39 -7.59 -7.53 1.98
N ARG A 40 -8.78 -8.05 1.68
CA ARG A 40 -9.48 -7.76 0.41
C ARG A 40 -9.79 -6.27 0.27
N TRP A 41 -10.28 -5.61 1.32
CA TRP A 41 -10.55 -4.17 1.29
C TRP A 41 -9.26 -3.36 1.12
N MET A 42 -8.19 -3.76 1.83
CA MET A 42 -6.87 -3.11 1.69
C MET A 42 -6.30 -3.26 0.28
N ASP A 43 -6.41 -4.43 -0.35
CA ASP A 43 -5.95 -4.67 -1.72
C ASP A 43 -6.75 -3.84 -2.74
N ILE A 44 -8.07 -3.76 -2.59
CA ILE A 44 -8.94 -2.96 -3.45
C ILE A 44 -8.54 -1.48 -3.42
N ILE A 45 -8.44 -0.88 -2.24
CA ILE A 45 -8.11 0.55 -2.14
C ILE A 45 -6.68 0.82 -2.62
N ALA A 46 -5.74 -0.08 -2.31
CA ALA A 46 -4.36 0.04 -2.75
C ALA A 46 -4.23 -0.05 -4.27
N SER A 47 -4.98 -0.96 -4.92
CA SER A 47 -5.00 -1.10 -6.38
C SER A 47 -5.58 0.15 -7.06
N ILE A 48 -6.64 0.74 -6.51
CA ILE A 48 -7.20 2.01 -7.02
C ILE A 48 -6.17 3.15 -6.89
N CYS A 49 -5.51 3.26 -5.75
CA CYS A 49 -4.47 4.25 -5.52
C CYS A 49 -3.29 4.08 -6.49
N ALA A 50 -2.79 2.84 -6.64
CA ALA A 50 -1.71 2.52 -7.58
C ALA A 50 -2.12 2.78 -9.04
N GLY A 51 -3.32 2.38 -9.45
CA GLY A 51 -3.84 2.61 -10.79
C GLY A 51 -3.96 4.09 -11.15
N LYS A 52 -4.46 4.93 -10.22
CA LYS A 52 -4.48 6.40 -10.37
C LYS A 52 -3.08 6.99 -10.54
N HIS A 53 -2.09 6.47 -9.79
CA HIS A 53 -0.72 6.95 -9.90
C HIS A 53 -0.09 6.55 -11.23
N CYS A 54 -0.20 5.28 -11.59
CA CYS A 54 0.41 4.71 -12.79
C CYS A 54 -0.32 5.05 -14.09
N GLU A 55 -1.59 5.50 -14.00
CA GLU A 55 -2.50 5.69 -15.16
C GLU A 55 -2.58 4.45 -16.06
N SER A 56 -2.56 3.27 -15.44
CA SER A 56 -2.56 1.97 -16.13
C SER A 56 -3.13 0.88 -15.25
N HIS A 57 -3.34 -0.30 -15.85
CA HIS A 57 -3.65 -1.49 -15.07
C HIS A 57 -2.46 -1.86 -14.17
N VAL A 58 -2.78 -2.34 -12.98
CA VAL A 58 -1.78 -2.77 -11.99
C VAL A 58 -2.12 -4.14 -11.45
N VAL A 59 -1.10 -4.90 -11.07
CA VAL A 59 -1.26 -6.21 -10.42
C VAL A 59 -0.51 -6.23 -9.10
N THR A 60 -1.11 -6.82 -8.08
CA THR A 60 -0.49 -7.00 -6.78
C THR A 60 0.68 -7.97 -6.88
N ALA A 61 1.87 -7.52 -6.53
CA ALA A 61 3.10 -8.33 -6.58
C ALA A 61 3.53 -8.83 -5.20
N SER A 62 3.31 -8.04 -4.15
CA SER A 62 3.55 -8.46 -2.77
C SER A 62 2.74 -7.62 -1.78
N VAL A 63 2.52 -8.21 -0.61
CA VAL A 63 1.97 -7.53 0.56
C VAL A 63 2.94 -7.75 1.71
N ASP A 64 3.41 -6.65 2.29
CA ASP A 64 4.42 -6.69 3.32
C ASP A 64 3.84 -6.24 4.66
N HIS A 65 4.19 -6.95 5.72
CA HIS A 65 4.01 -6.57 7.10
C HIS A 65 2.57 -6.25 7.51
N VAL A 66 1.68 -7.22 7.31
CA VAL A 66 0.30 -7.12 7.82
C VAL A 66 0.26 -7.62 9.25
N SER A 67 -0.16 -6.77 10.18
CA SER A 67 -0.40 -7.19 11.57
C SER A 67 -1.83 -6.83 11.98
N PHE A 68 -2.50 -7.77 12.64
CA PHE A 68 -3.84 -7.60 13.17
C PHE A 68 -3.73 -7.36 14.68
N THR A 69 -3.57 -6.10 15.09
CA THR A 69 -3.27 -5.76 16.50
C THR A 69 -4.51 -5.63 17.36
N HIS A 70 -5.64 -5.25 16.78
CA HIS A 70 -6.88 -5.04 17.51
C HIS A 70 -8.05 -5.68 16.75
N PRO A 71 -8.97 -6.36 17.47
CA PRO A 71 -10.18 -6.89 16.85
C PRO A 71 -11.09 -5.74 16.39
N ILE A 72 -11.60 -5.86 15.18
CA ILE A 72 -12.61 -4.97 14.60
C ILE A 72 -13.95 -5.69 14.71
N ARG A 73 -14.94 -5.10 15.35
CA ARG A 73 -16.19 -5.76 15.67
C ARG A 73 -17.25 -5.54 14.59
N MET A 74 -18.22 -6.43 14.55
CA MET A 74 -19.43 -6.20 13.77
C MET A 74 -20.09 -4.88 14.19
N GLY A 75 -20.49 -4.07 13.21
CA GLY A 75 -21.05 -2.74 13.42
C GLY A 75 -20.03 -1.62 13.54
N ASP A 76 -18.72 -1.91 13.58
CA ASP A 76 -17.69 -0.89 13.49
C ASP A 76 -17.60 -0.31 12.06
N VAL A 77 -17.25 0.95 11.97
CA VAL A 77 -16.94 1.64 10.71
C VAL A 77 -15.44 1.59 10.49
N VAL A 78 -15.03 1.05 9.36
CA VAL A 78 -13.63 0.90 8.96
C VAL A 78 -13.32 1.90 7.86
N THR A 79 -12.41 2.83 8.12
CA THR A 79 -11.90 3.77 7.12
C THR A 79 -10.48 3.35 6.73
N LEU A 80 -10.28 3.17 5.43
CA LEU A 80 -8.98 2.85 4.85
C LEU A 80 -8.47 4.06 4.08
N GLU A 81 -7.20 4.38 4.24
CA GLU A 81 -6.51 5.45 3.52
C GLU A 81 -5.28 4.86 2.83
N ALA A 82 -5.18 5.06 1.51
CA ALA A 82 -4.07 4.58 0.70
C ALA A 82 -3.32 5.74 0.05
N GLN A 83 -2.00 5.66 0.07
CA GLN A 83 -1.12 6.60 -0.61
C GLN A 83 0.11 5.90 -1.17
N VAL A 84 0.55 6.32 -2.37
CA VAL A 84 1.80 5.83 -2.95
C VAL A 84 2.97 6.41 -2.14
N THR A 85 3.86 5.54 -1.68
CA THR A 85 5.05 5.95 -0.93
C THR A 85 6.26 6.14 -1.84
N ARG A 86 6.43 5.25 -2.82
CA ARG A 86 7.55 5.32 -3.78
C ARG A 86 7.22 4.63 -5.09
N ALA A 87 7.66 5.23 -6.19
CA ALA A 87 7.74 4.59 -7.49
C ALA A 87 9.15 4.03 -7.70
N PHE A 88 9.21 2.85 -8.30
CA PHE A 88 10.42 2.21 -8.83
C PHE A 88 10.33 2.21 -10.36
N ASN A 89 11.09 1.37 -11.06
CA ASN A 89 11.05 1.39 -12.53
C ASN A 89 9.66 1.07 -13.08
N THR A 90 9.12 -0.10 -12.72
CA THR A 90 7.82 -0.61 -13.24
C THR A 90 6.83 -0.93 -12.14
N SER A 91 7.10 -0.50 -10.91
CA SER A 91 6.26 -0.81 -9.75
C SER A 91 6.15 0.37 -8.81
N VAL A 92 5.08 0.38 -8.03
CA VAL A 92 4.84 1.36 -6.97
C VAL A 92 4.59 0.64 -5.65
N GLU A 93 5.05 1.25 -4.55
CA GLU A 93 4.67 0.85 -3.21
C GLU A 93 3.54 1.74 -2.72
N VAL A 94 2.49 1.14 -2.17
CA VAL A 94 1.33 1.81 -1.57
C VAL A 94 1.26 1.48 -0.09
N HIS A 95 1.19 2.50 0.75
CA HIS A 95 0.91 2.36 2.18
C HIS A 95 -0.60 2.47 2.40
N VAL A 96 -1.18 1.48 3.05
CA VAL A 96 -2.59 1.48 3.47
C VAL A 96 -2.65 1.58 4.99
N GLN A 97 -3.37 2.57 5.49
CA GLN A 97 -3.70 2.72 6.91
C GLN A 97 -5.17 2.38 7.13
N VAL A 98 -5.46 1.73 8.24
CA VAL A 98 -6.82 1.31 8.62
C VAL A 98 -7.17 1.98 9.95
N PHE A 99 -8.29 2.68 9.95
CA PHE A 99 -8.87 3.33 11.12
C PHE A 99 -10.21 2.69 11.42
N THR A 100 -10.52 2.55 12.70
CA THR A 100 -11.80 2.02 13.16
C THR A 100 -12.47 2.98 14.12
N ALA A 101 -13.77 3.10 13.98
CA ALA A 101 -14.63 3.84 14.89
C ALA A 101 -15.91 3.04 15.13
N ASP A 102 -16.59 3.28 16.26
CA ASP A 102 -17.94 2.77 16.41
C ASP A 102 -18.92 3.55 15.52
N PHE A 103 -20.09 2.98 15.28
CA PHE A 103 -21.14 3.62 14.48
C PHE A 103 -21.64 4.95 15.06
N LYS A 104 -21.40 5.25 16.33
CA LYS A 104 -21.84 6.47 17.03
C LYS A 104 -20.87 7.63 16.83
N GLY A 105 -19.81 7.48 16.02
CA GLY A 105 -18.93 8.57 15.62
C GLY A 105 -17.85 8.92 16.64
N GLN A 106 -17.39 7.96 17.44
CA GLN A 106 -16.17 8.14 18.25
C GLN A 106 -14.98 8.46 17.32
N LYS A 107 -13.97 9.16 17.87
CA LYS A 107 -12.75 9.46 17.11
C LYS A 107 -12.13 8.18 16.55
N PRO A 108 -11.89 8.10 15.23
CA PRO A 108 -11.26 6.94 14.61
C PRO A 108 -9.91 6.63 15.27
N LYS A 109 -9.68 5.36 15.57
CA LYS A 109 -8.41 4.86 16.10
C LYS A 109 -7.70 4.09 15.00
N ARG A 110 -6.39 4.34 14.83
CA ARG A 110 -5.57 3.54 13.93
C ARG A 110 -5.53 2.10 14.44
N SER A 111 -5.95 1.17 13.60
CA SER A 111 -6.02 -0.25 13.90
C SER A 111 -4.88 -1.03 13.28
N ASN A 112 -4.72 -0.90 11.96
CA ASN A 112 -3.80 -1.73 11.17
C ASN A 112 -3.12 -0.89 10.09
N HIS A 113 -2.08 -1.45 9.48
CA HIS A 113 -1.49 -0.91 8.26
C HIS A 113 -0.77 -2.03 7.50
N ALA A 114 -0.54 -1.82 6.22
CA ALA A 114 0.27 -2.69 5.38
C ALA A 114 0.89 -1.90 4.23
N TYR A 115 1.91 -2.50 3.62
CA TYR A 115 2.53 -2.01 2.39
C TYR A 115 2.26 -2.99 1.26
N PHE A 116 1.73 -2.48 0.16
CA PHE A 116 1.45 -3.25 -1.05
C PHE A 116 2.40 -2.82 -2.15
N THR A 117 2.89 -3.77 -2.92
CA THR A 117 3.65 -3.47 -4.13
C THR A 117 2.85 -3.89 -5.35
N PHE A 118 2.65 -2.95 -6.26
CA PHE A 118 1.97 -3.18 -7.53
C PHE A 118 2.93 -3.02 -8.69
N VAL A 119 2.80 -3.88 -9.69
CA VAL A 119 3.48 -3.73 -10.99
C VAL A 119 2.51 -3.15 -11.99
N ALA A 120 2.92 -2.08 -12.66
CA ALA A 120 2.13 -1.44 -13.73
C ALA A 120 2.29 -2.21 -15.04
N LEU A 121 1.18 -2.41 -15.73
CA LEU A 121 1.12 -3.18 -16.98
C LEU A 121 0.67 -2.29 -18.12
N ALA A 122 1.39 -2.36 -19.23
CA ALA A 122 1.04 -1.65 -20.46
C ALA A 122 -0.24 -2.22 -21.06
N ASP A 123 -1.13 -1.32 -21.51
CA ASP A 123 -2.37 -1.71 -22.16
C ASP A 123 -2.09 -2.54 -23.41
N GLY A 124 -2.93 -3.56 -23.62
CA GLY A 124 -2.88 -4.46 -24.76
C GLY A 124 -1.77 -5.52 -24.75
N THR A 125 -0.63 -5.27 -24.07
CA THR A 125 0.48 -6.24 -24.00
C THR A 125 0.61 -6.94 -22.66
N LEU A 126 0.06 -6.34 -21.60
CA LEU A 126 0.19 -6.78 -20.22
C LEU A 126 1.66 -6.95 -19.76
N LYS A 127 2.59 -6.28 -20.42
CA LYS A 127 4.01 -6.26 -20.01
C LYS A 127 4.25 -5.15 -18.99
N PRO A 128 5.20 -5.33 -18.06
CA PRO A 128 5.57 -4.26 -17.15
C PRO A 128 5.98 -2.99 -17.90
N GLN A 129 5.46 -1.83 -17.45
CA GLN A 129 5.81 -0.52 -18.01
C GLN A 129 6.35 0.42 -16.93
N ASN A 130 7.11 1.42 -17.35
CA ASN A 130 7.62 2.45 -16.47
C ASN A 130 6.48 3.25 -15.83
N VAL A 131 6.69 3.65 -14.58
CA VAL A 131 5.71 4.39 -13.78
C VAL A 131 6.20 5.81 -13.49
N PRO A 132 5.28 6.79 -13.35
CA PRO A 132 5.63 8.15 -12.95
C PRO A 132 6.37 8.17 -11.61
N PRO A 133 7.43 8.97 -11.45
CA PRO A 133 8.08 9.19 -10.17
C PRO A 133 7.12 9.81 -9.15
N VAL A 134 7.34 9.54 -7.85
CA VAL A 134 6.60 10.14 -6.74
C VAL A 134 7.31 11.38 -6.25
N LEU A 135 6.59 12.47 -6.08
CA LEU A 135 7.06 13.71 -5.46
C LEU A 135 6.45 13.85 -4.05
N PRO A 136 7.19 13.48 -2.98
CA PRO A 136 6.75 13.71 -1.61
C PRO A 136 6.86 15.20 -1.25
N LEU A 137 5.86 15.76 -0.57
CA LEU A 137 5.80 17.17 -0.19
C LEU A 137 5.85 17.43 1.31
N THR A 138 5.36 16.47 2.12
CA THR A 138 5.36 16.59 3.58
C THR A 138 6.47 15.76 4.22
N GLN A 139 6.86 16.10 5.44
CA GLN A 139 7.87 15.35 6.19
C GLN A 139 7.47 13.87 6.37
N GLU A 140 6.19 13.60 6.57
CA GLU A 140 5.68 12.22 6.67
C GLU A 140 5.84 11.48 5.33
N GLU A 141 5.48 12.11 4.22
CA GLU A 141 5.64 11.53 2.88
C GLU A 141 7.12 11.27 2.55
N VAL A 142 8.02 12.20 2.90
CA VAL A 142 9.48 12.02 2.73
C VAL A 142 9.98 10.82 3.54
N THR A 143 9.56 10.70 4.80
CA THR A 143 9.96 9.58 5.66
C THR A 143 9.46 8.24 5.10
N LEU A 144 8.22 8.18 4.61
CA LEU A 144 7.68 6.98 3.97
C LEU A 144 8.43 6.63 2.68
N TYR A 145 8.75 7.64 1.88
CA TYR A 145 9.48 7.51 0.62
C TYR A 145 10.90 6.97 0.82
N GLU A 146 11.65 7.51 1.78
CA GLU A 146 13.01 7.05 2.10
C GLU A 146 13.01 5.62 2.64
N ASN A 147 12.09 5.30 3.54
CA ASN A 147 12.00 3.96 4.11
C ASN A 147 11.47 2.89 3.14
N ALA A 148 10.85 3.28 2.04
CA ALA A 148 10.37 2.33 1.01
C ALA A 148 11.52 1.53 0.36
N ILE A 149 12.71 2.12 0.22
CA ILE A 149 13.89 1.42 -0.29
C ILE A 149 14.29 0.27 0.66
N LYS A 150 14.30 0.53 1.96
CA LYS A 150 14.68 -0.46 2.98
C LYS A 150 13.68 -1.63 3.00
N ARG A 151 12.37 -1.32 2.90
CA ARG A 151 11.32 -2.36 2.79
C ARG A 151 11.50 -3.19 1.52
N ARG A 152 11.81 -2.54 0.39
CA ARG A 152 12.08 -3.23 -0.88
C ARG A 152 13.29 -4.15 -0.79
N GLU A 153 14.41 -3.68 -0.23
CA GLU A 153 15.61 -4.51 -0.04
C GLU A 153 15.33 -5.71 0.85
N LEU A 154 14.64 -5.51 1.98
CA LEU A 154 14.24 -6.61 2.87
C LEU A 154 13.40 -7.65 2.13
N ARG A 155 12.40 -7.24 1.37
CA ARG A 155 11.55 -8.13 0.58
C ARG A 155 12.36 -8.90 -0.47
N LEU A 156 13.29 -8.23 -1.17
CA LEU A 156 14.16 -8.87 -2.17
C LEU A 156 15.11 -9.89 -1.54
N VAL A 157 15.65 -9.60 -0.37
CA VAL A 157 16.50 -10.55 0.39
C VAL A 157 15.68 -11.75 0.83
N LEU A 158 14.51 -11.54 1.45
CA LEU A 158 13.64 -12.63 1.92
C LEU A 158 13.14 -13.53 0.78
N SER A 159 12.93 -12.94 -0.42
CA SER A 159 12.53 -13.71 -1.61
C SER A 159 13.70 -14.33 -2.39
N GLY A 160 14.94 -14.21 -1.89
CA GLY A 160 16.14 -14.74 -2.55
C GLY A 160 16.58 -14.02 -3.83
N ARG A 161 15.95 -12.89 -4.15
CA ARG A 161 16.26 -12.08 -5.34
C ARG A 161 17.37 -11.06 -5.14
N MET A 162 17.83 -10.86 -3.91
CA MET A 162 18.95 -10.01 -3.54
C MET A 162 19.77 -10.72 -2.45
N LYS A 163 21.10 -10.66 -2.55
CA LYS A 163 21.96 -11.16 -1.47
C LYS A 163 22.02 -10.14 -0.32
N PRO A 164 22.09 -10.58 0.96
CA PRO A 164 22.14 -9.67 2.11
C PRO A 164 23.27 -8.63 2.04
N ASN A 165 24.41 -8.99 1.40
CA ASN A 165 25.55 -8.07 1.24
C ASN A 165 25.29 -6.95 0.22
N GLN A 166 24.25 -7.03 -0.60
CA GLN A 166 23.85 -6.05 -1.60
C GLN A 166 22.78 -5.05 -1.07
N ALA A 167 22.18 -5.35 0.09
CA ALA A 167 21.14 -4.54 0.72
C ALA A 167 21.76 -3.43 1.57
N THR A 168 22.27 -2.38 0.93
CA THR A 168 23.02 -1.28 1.58
C THR A 168 22.14 -0.42 2.47
N GLU A 169 20.95 -0.07 2.00
CA GLU A 169 20.03 0.77 2.77
C GLU A 169 19.43 0.04 3.97
N LEU A 170 19.23 -1.29 3.84
CA LEU A 170 18.79 -2.10 4.96
C LEU A 170 19.88 -2.22 6.03
N LYS A 171 21.15 -2.36 5.64
CA LYS A 171 22.28 -2.44 6.58
C LYS A 171 22.42 -1.17 7.42
N ASN A 172 22.31 0.00 6.79
CA ASN A 172 22.39 1.29 7.47
C ASN A 172 21.34 1.48 8.58
N MET A 173 20.35 0.57 8.70
CA MET A 173 19.40 0.59 9.84
C MET A 173 19.96 -0.03 11.12
N PHE A 174 21.01 -0.82 11.03
CA PHE A 174 21.57 -1.60 12.14
C PHE A 174 22.95 -1.10 12.58
N GLU A 175 23.48 -0.10 11.90
CA GLU A 175 24.69 0.65 12.27
C GLU A 175 24.34 1.95 13.01
#